data_f5ea2691168732e29ffb83c4550b2fa8
#
_entry.id   f5ea2691168732e29ffb83c4550b2fa8
#
_cell.length_a   1.000
_cell.length_b   1.000
_cell.length_c   1.000
_cell.angle_alpha   90.00
_cell.angle_beta   90.00
_cell.angle_gamma   90.00
#
_symmetry.space_group_name_H-M   'P 1'
#
loop_
_entity.id
_entity.type
_entity.pdbx_description
1 polymer ?
#
loop_
_entity_poly.entity_id
_entity_poly.type
_entity_poly.pdbx_seq_one_letter_code
_entity_poly.pdbx_strand_id
1 'polypeptide(L)'
;IRRQRQMCIRDRSTTQVLMQTDAAINPGNSGGALIDTNGNVIGINSSKYFSYGSTNVEGMGYAIPMSDAVSVINDLMDREVLKDSEKGYLGITGRDISESVSKAYGIPVGVYVAAVSDTGAAYKAGIKQGDVITKIGDQTVKTIQEVQEKVNSTKAGTTIKVTVQRSNDGTYK
;
A
#
# COMPACT_ATOMS: atom_id res chain seq x y z
N ILE A 1 25.16 -26.83 5.75
CA ILE A 1 24.14 -25.97 6.41
C ILE A 1 24.36 -24.57 5.89
N ARG A 2 23.50 -24.14 4.97
CA ARG A 2 23.55 -22.77 4.46
C ARG A 2 23.09 -21.82 5.55
N ARG A 3 23.92 -20.83 5.92
CA ARG A 3 23.61 -19.89 6.99
C ARG A 3 22.53 -18.93 6.52
N GLN A 4 21.41 -18.89 7.23
CA GLN A 4 20.42 -17.84 7.11
C GLN A 4 20.71 -16.77 8.17
N ARG A 5 20.65 -15.51 7.78
CA ARG A 5 20.76 -14.37 8.69
C ARG A 5 19.58 -13.45 8.46
N GLN A 6 18.95 -12.99 9.52
CA GLN A 6 18.01 -11.87 9.44
C GLN A 6 18.80 -10.59 9.30
N MET A 7 18.47 -9.80 8.30
CA MET A 7 19.10 -8.50 8.04
C MET A 7 18.00 -7.43 7.94
N CYS A 8 18.12 -6.37 8.73
CA CYS A 8 17.27 -5.19 8.60
C CYS A 8 17.80 -4.30 7.49
N ILE A 9 17.06 -4.15 6.41
CA ILE A 9 17.36 -3.20 5.35
C ILE A 9 16.52 -1.96 5.59
N ARG A 10 17.21 -0.82 5.79
CA ARG A 10 16.58 0.49 5.94
C ARG A 10 16.60 1.19 4.61
N ASP A 11 15.44 1.35 3.98
CA ASP A 11 15.24 2.33 2.92
C ASP A 11 14.72 3.64 3.52
N ARG A 12 14.79 4.75 2.78
CA ARG A 12 14.51 6.12 3.27
C ARG A 12 13.14 6.31 3.92
N SER A 13 12.21 5.36 3.77
CA SER A 13 10.84 5.44 4.31
C SER A 13 10.37 4.21 5.11
N THR A 14 11.03 3.05 5.01
CA THR A 14 10.53 1.82 5.65
C THR A 14 11.67 0.93 6.13
N THR A 15 11.58 0.42 7.35
CA THR A 15 12.46 -0.63 7.85
C THR A 15 11.81 -1.97 7.54
N GLN A 16 12.40 -2.74 6.62
CA GLN A 16 11.96 -4.10 6.33
C GLN A 16 12.96 -5.11 6.90
N VAL A 17 12.45 -6.12 7.56
CA VAL A 17 13.24 -7.27 7.99
C VAL A 17 13.23 -8.28 6.85
N LEU A 18 14.40 -8.60 6.31
CA LEU A 18 14.56 -9.59 5.26
C LEU A 18 15.41 -10.75 5.74
N MET A 19 15.14 -11.93 5.23
CA MET A 19 15.95 -13.10 5.42
C MET A 19 17.00 -13.17 4.32
N GLN A 20 18.27 -13.17 4.69
CA GLN A 20 19.37 -13.36 3.75
C GLN A 20 19.61 -14.87 3.54
N THR A 21 19.81 -15.28 2.30
CA THR A 21 20.15 -16.64 1.91
C THR A 21 21.29 -16.64 0.89
N ASP A 22 22.09 -17.70 0.89
CA ASP A 22 23.11 -17.98 -0.13
C ASP A 22 22.56 -18.77 -1.31
N ALA A 23 21.25 -19.12 -1.29
CA ALA A 23 20.57 -19.68 -2.44
C ALA A 23 20.54 -18.65 -3.59
N ALA A 24 20.78 -19.11 -4.81
CA ALA A 24 20.75 -18.23 -5.98
C ALA A 24 19.32 -17.71 -6.23
N ILE A 25 19.09 -16.45 -5.91
CA ILE A 25 17.83 -15.75 -6.20
C ILE A 25 18.03 -14.96 -7.49
N ASN A 26 17.21 -15.25 -8.50
CA ASN A 26 17.25 -14.65 -9.82
C ASN A 26 15.84 -14.14 -10.19
N PRO A 27 15.70 -13.27 -11.22
CA PRO A 27 14.38 -12.77 -11.64
C PRO A 27 13.34 -13.86 -11.89
N GLY A 28 13.76 -15.06 -12.34
CA GLY A 28 12.86 -16.18 -12.64
C GLY A 28 12.29 -16.90 -11.41
N ASN A 29 12.90 -16.80 -10.23
CA ASN A 29 12.39 -17.40 -8.99
C ASN A 29 11.87 -16.39 -7.97
N SER A 30 11.82 -15.12 -8.32
CA SER A 30 11.21 -14.06 -7.51
C SER A 30 9.71 -14.29 -7.38
N GLY A 31 9.18 -14.16 -6.16
CA GLY A 31 7.80 -14.51 -5.82
C GLY A 31 7.61 -16.00 -5.49
N GLY A 32 8.60 -16.85 -5.77
CA GLY A 32 8.57 -18.27 -5.39
C GLY A 32 8.89 -18.49 -3.91
N ALA A 33 8.62 -19.70 -3.44
CA ALA A 33 8.86 -20.10 -2.06
C ALA A 33 10.35 -20.34 -1.79
N LEU A 34 10.83 -19.87 -0.63
CA LEU A 34 12.05 -20.32 0.01
C LEU A 34 11.68 -21.46 0.96
N ILE A 35 12.27 -22.65 0.75
CA ILE A 35 11.90 -23.88 1.46
C ILE A 35 13.09 -24.34 2.30
N ASP A 36 12.83 -24.80 3.52
CA ASP A 36 13.84 -25.44 4.37
C ASP A 36 14.08 -26.91 3.99
N THR A 37 15.03 -27.55 4.66
CA THR A 37 15.36 -28.98 4.44
C THR A 37 14.25 -29.95 4.84
N ASN A 38 13.26 -29.52 5.59
CA ASN A 38 12.10 -30.28 6.01
C ASN A 38 10.90 -30.12 5.09
N GLY A 39 11.03 -29.29 4.05
CA GLY A 39 9.93 -28.97 3.11
C GLY A 39 9.01 -27.85 3.55
N ASN A 40 9.30 -27.12 4.63
CA ASN A 40 8.49 -26.01 5.07
C ASN A 40 8.82 -24.74 4.29
N VAL A 41 7.81 -23.97 3.94
CA VAL A 41 7.99 -22.64 3.35
C VAL A 41 8.35 -21.65 4.44
N ILE A 42 9.57 -21.12 4.39
CA ILE A 42 10.11 -20.18 5.38
C ILE A 42 10.15 -18.74 4.91
N GLY A 43 9.98 -18.49 3.61
CA GLY A 43 9.96 -17.14 3.05
C GLY A 43 9.53 -17.09 1.61
N ILE A 44 9.40 -15.87 1.09
CA ILE A 44 9.07 -15.57 -0.32
C ILE A 44 10.27 -14.87 -0.95
N ASN A 45 10.82 -15.44 -2.02
CA ASN A 45 11.98 -14.90 -2.71
C ASN A 45 11.70 -13.52 -3.31
N SER A 46 12.65 -12.58 -3.17
CA SER A 46 12.54 -11.25 -3.73
C SER A 46 13.81 -10.87 -4.49
N SER A 47 13.67 -10.60 -5.78
CA SER A 47 14.77 -10.11 -6.64
C SER A 47 14.91 -8.58 -6.63
N LYS A 48 13.97 -7.86 -6.00
CA LYS A 48 13.91 -6.39 -6.08
C LYS A 48 15.08 -5.68 -5.39
N TYR A 49 15.78 -6.36 -4.50
CA TYR A 49 16.85 -5.77 -3.69
C TYR A 49 18.24 -5.90 -4.29
N PHE A 50 18.37 -6.47 -5.52
CA PHE A 50 19.66 -6.63 -6.21
C PHE A 50 20.14 -5.40 -6.98
N SER A 51 19.33 -4.35 -7.09
CA SER A 51 19.60 -3.16 -7.92
C SER A 51 19.86 -1.90 -7.09
N TYR A 52 20.74 -1.97 -6.10
CA TYR A 52 21.23 -0.75 -5.46
C TYR A 52 22.68 -0.49 -5.91
N GLY A 53 22.81 0.36 -6.93
CA GLY A 53 24.12 0.76 -7.48
C GLY A 53 24.65 -0.20 -8.54
N SER A 54 25.60 0.25 -9.33
CA SER A 54 26.22 -0.42 -10.47
C SER A 54 27.10 -1.64 -10.16
N THR A 55 26.97 -2.23 -8.99
CA THR A 55 27.68 -3.45 -8.58
C THR A 55 26.67 -4.57 -8.36
N ASN A 56 26.63 -5.52 -9.30
CA ASN A 56 25.99 -6.81 -9.08
C ASN A 56 26.74 -7.53 -7.95
N VAL A 57 26.13 -7.61 -6.78
CA VAL A 57 26.67 -8.43 -5.67
C VAL A 57 26.13 -9.83 -5.88
N GLU A 58 26.93 -10.67 -6.53
CA GLU A 58 26.60 -12.09 -6.71
C GLU A 58 26.65 -12.84 -5.38
N GLY A 59 25.72 -13.78 -5.17
CA GLY A 59 25.74 -14.71 -4.04
C GLY A 59 24.99 -14.27 -2.78
N MET A 60 24.24 -13.17 -2.81
CA MET A 60 23.34 -12.78 -1.72
C MET A 60 21.89 -12.73 -2.20
N GLY A 61 21.07 -13.67 -1.74
CA GLY A 61 19.63 -13.70 -1.96
C GLY A 61 18.87 -13.12 -0.76
N TYR A 62 17.72 -12.52 -1.03
CA TYR A 62 16.83 -12.01 -0.01
C TYR A 62 15.44 -12.59 -0.17
N ALA A 63 14.80 -12.92 0.95
CA ALA A 63 13.43 -13.38 1.01
C ALA A 63 12.66 -12.63 2.10
N ILE A 64 11.38 -12.43 1.89
CA ILE A 64 10.46 -11.92 2.89
C ILE A 64 10.17 -13.08 3.85
N PRO A 65 10.40 -12.96 5.17
CA PRO A 65 10.10 -14.02 6.13
C PRO A 65 8.62 -14.40 6.09
N MET A 66 8.32 -15.68 6.21
CA MET A 66 6.93 -16.14 6.24
C MET A 66 6.17 -15.59 7.45
N SER A 67 6.84 -15.33 8.58
CA SER A 67 6.25 -14.67 9.75
C SER A 67 5.58 -13.33 9.40
N ASP A 68 6.17 -12.58 8.50
CA ASP A 68 5.68 -11.27 8.09
C ASP A 68 4.66 -11.37 6.94
N ALA A 69 4.82 -12.40 6.10
CA ALA A 69 3.96 -12.63 4.94
C ALA A 69 2.60 -13.26 5.30
N VAL A 70 2.52 -14.10 6.33
CA VAL A 70 1.31 -14.88 6.68
C VAL A 70 0.10 -13.99 6.93
N SER A 71 0.26 -12.88 7.63
CA SER A 71 -0.86 -11.97 7.90
C SER A 71 -1.43 -11.36 6.61
N VAL A 72 -0.54 -10.98 5.69
CA VAL A 72 -0.92 -10.41 4.38
C VAL A 72 -1.54 -11.49 3.49
N ILE A 73 -0.99 -12.71 3.51
CA ILE A 73 -1.51 -13.86 2.74
C ILE A 73 -2.95 -14.19 3.20
N ASN A 74 -3.17 -14.29 4.52
CA ASN A 74 -4.50 -14.58 5.06
C ASN A 74 -5.50 -13.47 4.69
N ASP A 75 -5.11 -12.20 4.82
CA ASP A 75 -5.93 -11.07 4.42
C ASP A 75 -6.28 -11.10 2.92
N LEU A 76 -5.33 -11.52 2.07
CA LEU A 76 -5.56 -11.68 0.64
C LEU A 76 -6.44 -12.90 0.30
N MET A 77 -6.31 -13.99 1.04
CA MET A 77 -7.14 -15.19 0.87
C MET A 77 -8.59 -14.95 1.29
N ASP A 78 -8.80 -14.15 2.33
CA ASP A 78 -10.12 -13.81 2.84
C ASP A 78 -10.81 -12.70 2.01
N ARG A 79 -10.06 -12.00 1.14
CA ARG A 79 -10.64 -10.98 0.27
C ARG A 79 -11.48 -11.61 -0.82
N GLU A 80 -12.77 -11.26 -0.86
CA GLU A 80 -13.61 -11.52 -2.01
C GLU A 80 -13.05 -10.76 -3.24
N VAL A 81 -12.66 -11.48 -4.28
CA VAL A 81 -12.20 -10.87 -5.54
C VAL A 81 -13.41 -10.36 -6.30
N LEU A 82 -13.73 -9.09 -6.09
CA LEU A 82 -14.83 -8.43 -6.78
C LEU A 82 -14.49 -8.26 -8.27
N LYS A 83 -15.45 -8.57 -9.15
CA LYS A 83 -15.36 -8.22 -10.57
C LYS A 83 -15.37 -6.70 -10.72
N ASP A 84 -14.80 -6.18 -11.81
CA ASP A 84 -14.72 -4.72 -12.02
C ASP A 84 -16.11 -4.04 -11.99
N SER A 85 -17.14 -4.74 -12.43
CA SER A 85 -18.54 -4.28 -12.37
C SER A 85 -19.14 -4.27 -10.95
N GLU A 86 -18.51 -4.97 -10.01
CA GLU A 86 -18.97 -5.10 -8.62
C GLU A 86 -18.19 -4.20 -7.66
N LYS A 87 -17.10 -3.58 -8.14
CA LYS A 87 -16.28 -2.67 -7.35
C LYS A 87 -17.00 -1.35 -7.08
N GLY A 88 -16.77 -0.79 -5.92
CA GLY A 88 -17.24 0.55 -5.59
C GLY A 88 -16.60 1.61 -6.48
N TYR A 89 -17.31 2.69 -6.72
CA TYR A 89 -16.83 3.86 -7.47
C TYR A 89 -17.12 5.14 -6.71
N LEU A 90 -16.07 5.84 -6.29
CA LEU A 90 -16.22 7.08 -5.53
C LEU A 90 -16.44 8.30 -6.44
N GLY A 91 -15.81 8.32 -7.61
CA GLY A 91 -15.96 9.40 -8.59
C GLY A 91 -15.19 10.67 -8.23
N ILE A 92 -13.95 10.53 -7.77
CA ILE A 92 -13.05 11.66 -7.49
C ILE A 92 -11.76 11.58 -8.29
N THR A 93 -11.17 12.75 -8.57
CA THR A 93 -9.77 12.90 -8.95
C THR A 93 -9.06 13.56 -7.80
N GLY A 94 -7.98 12.95 -7.31
CA GLY A 94 -7.26 13.43 -6.13
C GLY A 94 -5.77 13.55 -6.37
N ARG A 95 -5.10 14.28 -5.45
CA ARG A 95 -3.64 14.41 -5.37
C ARG A 95 -3.20 14.19 -3.93
N ASP A 96 -2.07 13.54 -3.77
CA ASP A 96 -1.50 13.27 -2.45
C ASP A 96 -0.92 14.55 -1.84
N ILE A 97 -1.20 14.78 -0.56
CA ILE A 97 -0.60 15.85 0.21
C ILE A 97 0.48 15.23 1.09
N SER A 98 1.75 15.49 0.73
CA SER A 98 2.89 15.06 1.52
C SER A 98 3.02 15.84 2.82
N GLU A 99 3.76 15.31 3.79
CA GLU A 99 4.03 16.01 5.05
C GLU A 99 4.75 17.35 4.85
N SER A 100 5.58 17.46 3.82
CA SER A 100 6.27 18.72 3.47
C SER A 100 5.30 19.78 2.99
N VAL A 101 4.35 19.42 2.12
CA VAL A 101 3.29 20.31 1.65
C VAL A 101 2.34 20.69 2.78
N SER A 102 1.98 19.71 3.62
CA SER A 102 1.14 19.93 4.80
C SER A 102 1.73 20.99 5.74
N LYS A 103 3.02 20.88 6.06
CA LYS A 103 3.71 21.85 6.93
C LYS A 103 3.87 23.24 6.30
N ALA A 104 4.10 23.29 4.98
CA ALA A 104 4.31 24.56 4.27
C ALA A 104 3.04 25.38 4.14
N TYR A 105 1.89 24.73 3.94
CA TYR A 105 0.63 25.39 3.61
C TYR A 105 -0.47 25.25 4.68
N GLY A 106 -0.21 24.53 5.78
CA GLY A 106 -1.21 24.30 6.83
C GLY A 106 -2.38 23.40 6.39
N ILE A 107 -2.17 22.59 5.34
CA ILE A 107 -3.18 21.68 4.77
C ILE A 107 -3.01 20.30 5.44
N PRO A 108 -4.08 19.59 5.83
CA PRO A 108 -3.93 18.28 6.45
C PRO A 108 -3.30 17.26 5.49
N VAL A 109 -2.51 16.32 6.03
CA VAL A 109 -1.99 15.18 5.24
C VAL A 109 -3.17 14.30 4.83
N GLY A 110 -3.22 13.92 3.56
CA GLY A 110 -4.30 13.13 3.01
C GLY A 110 -4.42 13.29 1.50
N VAL A 111 -5.61 13.04 0.97
CA VAL A 111 -5.88 13.15 -0.47
C VAL A 111 -6.71 14.39 -0.75
N TYR A 112 -6.11 15.36 -1.41
CA TYR A 112 -6.78 16.57 -1.90
C TYR A 112 -7.70 16.21 -3.06
N VAL A 113 -8.96 16.58 -2.96
CA VAL A 113 -9.98 16.38 -4.00
C VAL A 113 -9.87 17.48 -5.04
N ALA A 114 -9.28 17.17 -6.19
CA ALA A 114 -9.11 18.12 -7.30
C ALA A 114 -10.36 18.24 -8.17
N ALA A 115 -11.14 17.15 -8.31
CA ALA A 115 -12.42 17.16 -9.02
C ALA A 115 -13.33 16.06 -8.47
N VAL A 116 -14.62 16.26 -8.59
CA VAL A 116 -15.68 15.30 -8.23
C VAL A 116 -16.59 15.12 -9.43
N SER A 117 -16.85 13.86 -9.80
CA SER A 117 -17.81 13.52 -10.84
C SER A 117 -19.24 13.65 -10.28
N ASP A 118 -20.12 14.32 -11.00
CA ASP A 118 -21.52 14.54 -10.65
C ASP A 118 -22.33 13.22 -10.58
N THR A 119 -21.88 12.17 -11.27
CA THR A 119 -22.46 10.82 -11.22
C THR A 119 -21.87 9.96 -10.09
N GLY A 120 -20.79 10.40 -9.44
CA GLY A 120 -20.05 9.66 -8.43
C GLY A 120 -20.73 9.61 -7.06
N ALA A 121 -20.35 8.60 -6.25
CA ALA A 121 -20.83 8.48 -4.88
C ALA A 121 -20.38 9.66 -4.00
N ALA A 122 -19.18 10.19 -4.25
CA ALA A 122 -18.64 11.35 -3.54
C ALA A 122 -19.51 12.59 -3.70
N TYR A 123 -20.00 12.86 -4.91
CA TYR A 123 -20.91 13.98 -5.18
C TYR A 123 -22.20 13.87 -4.38
N LYS A 124 -22.81 12.68 -4.39
CA LYS A 124 -24.03 12.40 -3.63
C LYS A 124 -23.85 12.52 -2.13
N ALA A 125 -22.62 12.23 -1.63
CA ALA A 125 -22.26 12.35 -0.24
C ALA A 125 -21.88 13.81 0.17
N GLY A 126 -21.87 14.76 -0.78
CA GLY A 126 -21.55 16.16 -0.50
C GLY A 126 -20.05 16.47 -0.39
N ILE A 127 -19.19 15.59 -0.89
CA ILE A 127 -17.75 15.84 -1.06
C ILE A 127 -17.59 16.84 -2.21
N LYS A 128 -16.74 17.84 -2.02
CA LYS A 128 -16.51 18.92 -2.97
C LYS A 128 -15.03 19.03 -3.36
N GLN A 129 -14.79 19.67 -4.47
CA GLN A 129 -13.44 20.13 -4.82
C GLN A 129 -12.87 21.00 -3.69
N GLY A 130 -11.62 20.78 -3.31
CA GLY A 130 -10.95 21.46 -2.22
C GLY A 130 -11.03 20.73 -0.87
N ASP A 131 -11.84 19.69 -0.73
CA ASP A 131 -11.82 18.82 0.44
C ASP A 131 -10.53 18.00 0.50
N VAL A 132 -10.11 17.63 1.71
CA VAL A 132 -9.02 16.68 1.93
C VAL A 132 -9.55 15.44 2.61
N ILE A 133 -9.49 14.30 1.95
CA ILE A 133 -9.87 13.01 2.53
C ILE A 133 -8.75 12.56 3.45
N THR A 134 -9.07 12.33 4.71
CA THR A 134 -8.12 11.91 5.74
C THR A 134 -8.35 10.49 6.24
N LYS A 135 -9.60 9.97 6.17
CA LYS A 135 -9.95 8.60 6.55
C LYS A 135 -11.04 8.02 5.67
N ILE A 136 -10.98 6.69 5.49
CA ILE A 136 -12.06 5.88 4.91
C ILE A 136 -12.36 4.73 5.90
N GLY A 137 -13.59 4.70 6.42
CA GLY A 137 -13.91 3.90 7.59
C GLY A 137 -13.06 4.33 8.78
N ASP A 138 -12.38 3.37 9.40
CA ASP A 138 -11.46 3.61 10.52
C ASP A 138 -10.00 3.78 10.08
N GLN A 139 -9.72 3.58 8.78
CA GLN A 139 -8.37 3.64 8.22
C GLN A 139 -8.00 5.07 7.81
N THR A 140 -6.88 5.58 8.31
CA THR A 140 -6.27 6.83 7.82
C THR A 140 -5.68 6.60 6.44
N VAL A 141 -5.94 7.51 5.50
CA VAL A 141 -5.43 7.46 4.12
C VAL A 141 -4.53 8.66 3.85
N LYS A 142 -3.41 8.41 3.19
CA LYS A 142 -2.41 9.44 2.84
C LYS A 142 -2.26 9.60 1.32
N THR A 143 -2.62 8.56 0.56
CA THR A 143 -2.43 8.52 -0.90
C THR A 143 -3.73 8.18 -1.62
N ILE A 144 -3.84 8.64 -2.86
CA ILE A 144 -4.98 8.31 -3.73
C ILE A 144 -5.05 6.81 -4.01
N GLN A 145 -3.91 6.11 -4.00
CA GLN A 145 -3.87 4.67 -4.17
C GLN A 145 -4.54 3.94 -3.02
N GLU A 146 -4.28 4.33 -1.77
CA GLU A 146 -4.94 3.77 -0.58
C GLU A 146 -6.46 3.97 -0.63
N VAL A 147 -6.90 5.15 -1.10
CA VAL A 147 -8.32 5.44 -1.34
C VAL A 147 -8.91 4.49 -2.38
N GLN A 148 -8.22 4.33 -3.53
CA GLN A 148 -8.66 3.45 -4.61
C GLN A 148 -8.71 1.99 -4.18
N GLU A 149 -7.70 1.49 -3.47
CA GLU A 149 -7.66 0.13 -2.95
C GLU A 149 -8.84 -0.15 -2.03
N LYS A 150 -9.13 0.78 -1.11
CA LYS A 150 -10.25 0.63 -0.18
C LYS A 150 -11.60 0.66 -0.87
N VAL A 151 -11.77 1.55 -1.84
CA VAL A 151 -13.00 1.64 -2.64
C VAL A 151 -13.17 0.41 -3.53
N ASN A 152 -12.10 -0.05 -4.20
CA ASN A 152 -12.12 -1.23 -5.06
C ASN A 152 -12.34 -2.54 -4.29
N SER A 153 -11.94 -2.60 -3.01
CA SER A 153 -12.22 -3.75 -2.13
C SER A 153 -13.63 -3.72 -1.53
N THR A 154 -14.39 -2.67 -1.78
CA THR A 154 -15.75 -2.53 -1.26
C THR A 154 -16.75 -2.78 -2.38
N LYS A 155 -17.76 -3.61 -2.10
CA LYS A 155 -18.81 -3.95 -3.06
C LYS A 155 -19.66 -2.71 -3.40
N ALA A 156 -19.99 -2.54 -4.68
CA ALA A 156 -20.88 -1.47 -5.13
C ALA A 156 -22.22 -1.53 -4.39
N GLY A 157 -22.73 -0.36 -3.98
CA GLY A 157 -23.93 -0.24 -3.16
C GLY A 157 -23.69 -0.30 -1.64
N THR A 158 -22.47 -0.60 -1.18
CA THR A 158 -22.12 -0.54 0.25
C THR A 158 -21.87 0.91 0.67
N THR A 159 -22.39 1.30 1.83
CA THR A 159 -22.14 2.62 2.42
C THR A 159 -20.82 2.61 3.18
N ILE A 160 -19.90 3.53 2.84
CA ILE A 160 -18.61 3.73 3.53
C ILE A 160 -18.61 5.11 4.16
N LYS A 161 -18.08 5.22 5.38
CA LYS A 161 -17.85 6.50 6.04
C LYS A 161 -16.54 7.10 5.49
N VAL A 162 -16.61 8.30 4.93
CA VAL A 162 -15.44 9.07 4.49
C VAL A 162 -15.31 10.30 5.38
N THR A 163 -14.13 10.50 5.97
CA THR A 163 -13.83 11.70 6.77
C THR A 163 -13.05 12.66 5.90
N VAL A 164 -13.58 13.85 5.73
CA VAL A 164 -12.95 14.93 4.99
C VAL A 164 -12.70 16.13 5.89
N GLN A 165 -11.65 16.88 5.60
CA GLN A 165 -11.45 18.22 6.15
C GLN A 165 -11.67 19.22 5.03
N ARG A 166 -12.46 20.27 5.32
CA ARG A 166 -12.81 21.32 4.37
C ARG A 166 -12.22 22.65 4.80
N SER A 167 -11.68 23.40 3.86
CA SER A 167 -11.20 24.74 4.12
C SER A 167 -12.38 25.71 4.33
N ASN A 168 -12.38 26.37 5.50
CA ASN A 168 -13.20 27.56 5.74
C ASN A 168 -12.24 28.71 6.04
N ASP A 169 -12.26 29.75 5.20
CA ASP A 169 -11.42 30.95 5.35
C ASP A 169 -9.92 30.65 5.51
N GLY A 170 -9.41 29.65 4.75
CA GLY A 170 -8.01 29.21 4.79
C GLY A 170 -7.65 28.24 5.92
N THR A 171 -8.62 27.87 6.76
CA THR A 171 -8.40 26.88 7.84
C THR A 171 -9.17 25.59 7.54
N TYR A 172 -8.50 24.45 7.59
CA TYR A 172 -9.13 23.13 7.43
C TYR A 172 -9.73 22.64 8.77
N LYS A 173 -10.97 22.24 8.74
CA LYS A 173 -11.72 21.66 9.85
C LYS A 173 -12.41 20.38 9.45
#